data_86ea3fd2559b0f9e71e772d426c8749f
#
_entry.id   86ea3fd2559b0f9e71e772d426c8749f
#
_cell.length_a   1.000
_cell.length_b   1.000
_cell.length_c   1.000
_cell.angle_alpha   90.00
_cell.angle_beta   90.00
_cell.angle_gamma   90.00
#
_symmetry.space_group_name_H-M   'P 1'
#
loop_
_entity.id
_entity.type
_entity.pdbx_description
1 polymer ?
#
loop_
_entity_poly.entity_id
_entity_poly.type
_entity_poly.pdbx_seq_one_letter_code
_entity_poly.pdbx_strand_id
1 'polypeptide(L)'
;MLRSAHQLKGDASAMQLEAVTQSLHAFESLVQDLRGQTKRKGEDLLPVTVKVKELYGEIRAIQDVIARISQVRGVVSVEPPRPEATSRNSEEIAQQAFVRQWNGFAHQIAARHEKKVDLVYQGLDLETLAPPLRDALNTVINQFIRNALVHGVETPAERKLRGKSEAAHLSLYVSDQGDGTVELSFRDDGRGIDPERIREAVVRAGRYTAEEAAALSPRQLTLMIFEPGFSTRSTADEDAGRGIGLDAVREQITRLGGRIRIGTTRGEYCHFRVQLPMRKEPGAKATGPAPANEAIREAA
;
A
#
# COMPACT_ATOMS: atom_id res chain seq x y z
N MET A 1 13.12 -9.76 4.93
CA MET A 1 14.24 -8.99 4.36
C MET A 1 14.13 -8.80 2.85
N LEU A 2 14.20 -9.83 1.99
CA LEU A 2 14.12 -9.63 0.53
C LEU A 2 12.85 -8.92 0.06
N ARG A 3 11.68 -9.27 0.61
CA ARG A 3 10.42 -8.60 0.27
C ARG A 3 10.43 -7.11 0.63
N SER A 4 10.98 -6.76 1.79
CA SER A 4 11.09 -5.37 2.23
C SER A 4 12.09 -4.56 1.40
N ALA A 5 13.22 -5.16 1.01
CA ALA A 5 14.22 -4.53 0.15
C ALA A 5 13.65 -4.25 -1.25
N HIS A 6 12.92 -5.21 -1.79
CA HIS A 6 12.27 -5.08 -3.09
C HIS A 6 11.18 -3.99 -3.09
N GLN A 7 10.41 -3.88 -2.01
CA GLN A 7 9.44 -2.81 -1.83
C GLN A 7 10.13 -1.44 -1.80
N LEU A 8 11.15 -1.30 -0.96
CA LEU A 8 11.93 -0.06 -0.88
C LEU A 8 12.55 0.33 -2.24
N LYS A 9 12.99 -0.66 -3.03
CA LYS A 9 13.47 -0.41 -4.40
C LYS A 9 12.38 0.14 -5.31
N GLY A 10 11.17 -0.42 -5.25
CA GLY A 10 10.02 0.09 -5.99
C GLY A 10 9.68 1.53 -5.59
N ASP A 11 9.67 1.80 -4.30
CA ASP A 11 9.37 3.14 -3.77
C ASP A 11 10.48 4.15 -4.11
N ALA A 12 11.76 3.76 -3.99
CA ALA A 12 12.90 4.59 -4.38
C ALA A 12 12.91 4.87 -5.90
N SER A 13 12.62 3.88 -6.73
CA SER A 13 12.46 4.05 -8.17
C SER A 13 11.31 4.99 -8.52
N ALA A 14 10.19 4.85 -7.80
CA ALA A 14 9.04 5.72 -7.94
C ALA A 14 9.35 7.19 -7.60
N MET A 15 10.24 7.40 -6.65
CA MET A 15 10.72 8.74 -6.23
C MET A 15 11.90 9.24 -7.08
N GLN A 16 12.31 8.52 -8.13
CA GLN A 16 13.48 8.82 -8.97
C GLN A 16 14.81 8.92 -8.17
N LEU A 17 14.91 8.18 -7.07
CA LEU A 17 16.11 8.08 -6.25
C LEU A 17 17.05 7.01 -6.81
N GLU A 18 17.67 7.29 -7.97
CA GLU A 18 18.47 6.32 -8.73
C GLU A 18 19.58 5.65 -7.90
N ALA A 19 20.31 6.42 -7.10
CA ALA A 19 21.38 5.90 -6.24
C ALA A 19 20.85 4.86 -5.24
N VAL A 20 19.75 5.17 -4.56
CA VAL A 20 19.09 4.25 -3.59
C VAL A 20 18.53 3.02 -4.31
N THR A 21 17.96 3.21 -5.50
CA THR A 21 17.42 2.11 -6.32
C THR A 21 18.52 1.13 -6.72
N GLN A 22 19.67 1.63 -7.18
CA GLN A 22 20.84 0.80 -7.53
C GLN A 22 21.43 0.09 -6.31
N SER A 23 21.53 0.78 -5.18
CA SER A 23 22.04 0.19 -3.93
C SER A 23 21.11 -0.91 -3.40
N LEU A 24 19.80 -0.75 -3.52
CA LEU A 24 18.82 -1.78 -3.17
C LEU A 24 18.87 -2.98 -4.11
N HIS A 25 19.08 -2.76 -5.41
CA HIS A 25 19.28 -3.84 -6.38
C HIS A 25 20.53 -4.67 -6.04
N ALA A 26 21.66 -4.01 -5.75
CA ALA A 26 22.88 -4.69 -5.34
C ALA A 26 22.69 -5.48 -4.04
N PHE A 27 21.95 -4.93 -3.07
CA PHE A 27 21.59 -5.63 -1.84
C PHE A 27 20.73 -6.88 -2.10
N GLU A 28 19.71 -6.79 -2.97
CA GLU A 28 18.88 -7.96 -3.35
C GLU A 28 19.72 -9.07 -3.96
N SER A 29 20.65 -8.73 -4.87
CA SER A 29 21.56 -9.70 -5.51
C SER A 29 22.44 -10.40 -4.47
N LEU A 30 23.07 -9.66 -3.56
CA LEU A 30 23.90 -10.22 -2.48
C LEU A 30 23.10 -11.19 -1.57
N VAL A 31 21.86 -10.85 -1.26
CA VAL A 31 21.00 -11.72 -0.42
C VAL A 31 20.54 -12.96 -1.20
N GLN A 32 20.31 -12.85 -2.52
CA GLN A 32 19.99 -14.00 -3.38
C GLN A 32 21.18 -14.97 -3.48
N ASP A 33 22.39 -14.47 -3.68
CA ASP A 33 23.61 -15.25 -3.76
C ASP A 33 23.86 -16.02 -2.46
N LEU A 34 23.63 -15.36 -1.31
CA LEU A 34 23.70 -16.02 0.00
C LEU A 34 22.65 -17.14 0.18
N ARG A 35 21.47 -17.00 -0.43
CA ARG A 35 20.43 -18.05 -0.37
C ARG A 35 20.78 -19.28 -1.20
N GLY A 36 21.53 -19.11 -2.28
CA GLY A 36 22.00 -20.21 -3.16
C GLY A 36 23.11 -21.08 -2.54
N GLN A 37 23.79 -20.60 -1.49
CA GLN A 37 24.89 -21.33 -0.87
C GLN A 37 24.39 -22.39 0.11
N THR A 38 24.90 -23.60 -0.05
CA THR A 38 24.51 -24.77 0.78
C THR A 38 25.18 -24.77 2.17
N LYS A 39 26.35 -24.11 2.30
CA LYS A 39 27.07 -23.92 3.58
C LYS A 39 27.38 -22.42 3.72
N ARG A 40 26.92 -21.81 4.81
CA ARG A 40 27.12 -20.39 5.11
C ARG A 40 28.13 -20.23 6.24
N LYS A 41 29.12 -19.36 6.03
CA LYS A 41 30.04 -18.92 7.07
C LYS A 41 29.70 -17.50 7.50
N GLY A 42 30.11 -17.08 8.70
CA GLY A 42 29.89 -15.73 9.19
C GLY A 42 30.50 -14.65 8.27
N GLU A 43 31.59 -14.97 7.60
CA GLU A 43 32.28 -14.10 6.64
C GLU A 43 31.44 -13.78 5.39
N ASP A 44 30.54 -14.69 4.98
CA ASP A 44 29.66 -14.50 3.83
C ASP A 44 28.58 -13.42 4.07
N LEU A 45 28.34 -13.04 5.33
CA LEU A 45 27.42 -11.98 5.70
C LEU A 45 28.05 -10.58 5.65
N LEU A 46 29.36 -10.46 5.62
CA LEU A 46 30.08 -9.18 5.61
C LEU A 46 29.65 -8.27 4.45
N PRO A 47 29.58 -8.72 3.19
CA PRO A 47 29.17 -7.88 2.06
C PRO A 47 27.75 -7.32 2.23
N VAL A 48 26.84 -8.13 2.78
CA VAL A 48 25.44 -7.71 3.06
C VAL A 48 25.42 -6.64 4.14
N THR A 49 26.20 -6.82 5.21
CA THR A 49 26.26 -5.87 6.32
C THR A 49 26.84 -4.52 5.86
N VAL A 50 27.89 -4.54 5.02
CA VAL A 50 28.46 -3.33 4.42
C VAL A 50 27.41 -2.62 3.56
N LYS A 51 26.71 -3.37 2.71
CA LYS A 51 25.69 -2.78 1.81
C LYS A 51 24.50 -2.19 2.56
N VAL A 52 24.08 -2.82 3.66
CA VAL A 52 23.05 -2.24 4.57
C VAL A 52 23.51 -0.92 5.15
N LYS A 53 24.78 -0.83 5.59
CA LYS A 53 25.33 0.40 6.15
C LYS A 53 25.42 1.53 5.11
N GLU A 54 25.81 1.22 3.88
CA GLU A 54 25.81 2.17 2.77
C GLU A 54 24.40 2.69 2.48
N LEU A 55 23.41 1.81 2.33
CA LEU A 55 22.01 2.16 2.13
C LEU A 55 21.48 3.08 3.23
N TYR A 56 21.82 2.77 4.48
CA TYR A 56 21.42 3.62 5.61
C TYR A 56 22.04 5.01 5.53
N GLY A 57 23.30 5.11 5.09
CA GLY A 57 23.98 6.38 4.86
C GLY A 57 23.33 7.21 3.75
N GLU A 58 22.97 6.59 2.62
CA GLU A 58 22.30 7.25 1.50
C GLU A 58 20.91 7.79 1.90
N ILE A 59 20.12 6.98 2.59
CA ILE A 59 18.80 7.39 3.09
C ILE A 59 18.91 8.57 4.06
N ARG A 60 19.90 8.53 4.96
CA ARG A 60 20.14 9.60 5.93
C ARG A 60 20.57 10.91 5.25
N ALA A 61 21.42 10.81 4.23
CA ALA A 61 21.82 11.99 3.45
C ALA A 61 20.62 12.66 2.76
N ILE A 62 19.68 11.87 2.22
CA ILE A 62 18.45 12.38 1.61
C ILE A 62 17.57 13.03 2.68
N GLN A 63 17.42 12.44 3.85
CA GLN A 63 16.66 13.02 4.96
C GLN A 63 17.26 14.36 5.40
N ASP A 64 18.59 14.46 5.48
CA ASP A 64 19.28 15.70 5.84
C ASP A 64 19.07 16.81 4.78
N VAL A 65 19.06 16.46 3.49
CA VAL A 65 18.76 17.39 2.39
C VAL A 65 17.31 17.87 2.49
N ILE A 66 16.36 16.98 2.70
CA ILE A 66 14.94 17.32 2.87
C ILE A 66 14.76 18.24 4.07
N ALA A 67 15.42 17.96 5.20
CA ALA A 67 15.36 18.78 6.40
C ALA A 67 15.90 20.19 6.13
N ARG A 68 17.03 20.33 5.40
CA ARG A 68 17.60 21.64 5.01
C ARG A 68 16.67 22.42 4.08
N ILE A 69 16.07 21.75 3.10
CA ILE A 69 15.11 22.39 2.18
C ILE A 69 13.87 22.88 2.95
N SER A 70 13.41 22.09 3.93
CA SER A 70 12.28 22.48 4.78
C SER A 70 12.62 23.69 5.66
N GLN A 71 13.86 23.80 6.16
CA GLN A 71 14.32 24.97 6.89
C GLN A 71 14.41 26.21 6.03
N VAL A 72 14.88 26.11 4.77
CA VAL A 72 14.95 27.24 3.84
C VAL A 72 13.57 27.76 3.47
N ARG A 73 12.55 26.90 3.37
CA ARG A 73 11.16 27.34 3.16
C ARG A 73 10.56 28.08 4.37
N GLY A 74 11.05 27.83 5.57
CA GLY A 74 10.64 28.54 6.79
C GLY A 74 11.19 29.95 6.92
N VAL A 75 12.19 30.35 6.10
CA VAL A 75 12.83 31.67 6.15
C VAL A 75 12.15 32.72 5.26
N VAL A 76 11.17 32.35 4.44
CA VAL A 76 10.41 33.27 3.57
C VAL A 76 9.00 33.46 4.10
N SER A 77 8.87 33.86 5.36
CA SER A 77 7.60 34.39 5.89
C SER A 77 7.88 35.50 6.88
N VAL A 78 7.57 36.69 6.44
CA VAL A 78 7.64 37.96 7.18
C VAL A 78 6.52 38.01 8.22
N GLU A 79 6.88 38.51 9.42
CA GLU A 79 6.11 38.86 10.62
C GLU A 79 5.73 37.77 11.62
N PRO A 80 6.04 38.01 12.91
CA PRO A 80 5.68 37.09 13.98
C PRO A 80 4.22 37.27 14.40
N PRO A 81 3.38 36.22 14.35
CA PRO A 81 2.06 36.26 14.98
C PRO A 81 2.14 36.00 16.48
N ARG A 82 1.24 36.66 17.22
CA ARG A 82 1.02 36.56 18.67
C ARG A 82 0.78 35.12 19.14
N PRO A 83 1.10 34.78 20.43
CA PRO A 83 1.27 33.38 20.88
C PRO A 83 -0.01 32.66 21.30
N GLU A 84 -1.07 32.66 20.52
CA GLU A 84 -2.29 31.87 20.83
C GLU A 84 -2.81 30.96 19.68
N ALA A 85 -2.07 30.84 18.57
CA ALA A 85 -2.52 30.07 17.39
C ALA A 85 -1.63 28.84 17.04
N THR A 86 -0.68 28.46 17.91
CA THR A 86 0.42 27.57 17.51
C THR A 86 0.06 26.09 17.45
N SER A 87 -1.04 25.66 18.04
CA SER A 87 -1.39 24.22 18.07
C SER A 87 -2.19 23.78 16.80
N ARG A 88 -3.13 24.61 16.35
CA ARG A 88 -3.96 24.27 15.18
C ARG A 88 -3.19 24.28 13.85
N ASN A 89 -2.27 25.20 13.68
CA ASN A 89 -1.48 25.31 12.44
C ASN A 89 -0.49 24.14 12.23
N SER A 90 0.06 23.57 13.30
CA SER A 90 0.99 22.43 13.19
C SER A 90 0.27 21.16 12.76
N GLU A 91 -0.92 20.91 13.27
CA GLU A 91 -1.75 19.74 12.94
C GLU A 91 -2.26 19.82 11.49
N GLU A 92 -2.73 21.00 11.04
CA GLU A 92 -3.11 21.22 9.65
C GLU A 92 -1.92 21.05 8.67
N ILE A 93 -0.74 21.51 9.04
CA ILE A 93 0.47 21.38 8.20
C ILE A 93 0.92 19.92 8.12
N ALA A 94 0.84 19.17 9.22
CA ALA A 94 1.20 17.74 9.26
C ALA A 94 0.21 16.89 8.45
N GLN A 95 -1.08 17.09 8.62
CA GLN A 95 -2.12 16.44 7.81
C GLN A 95 -1.93 16.73 6.32
N GLN A 96 -1.61 17.97 5.96
CA GLN A 96 -1.30 18.35 4.59
C GLN A 96 -0.04 17.67 4.04
N ALA A 97 0.91 17.24 4.87
CA ALA A 97 2.11 16.55 4.42
C ALA A 97 1.79 15.14 3.89
N PHE A 98 1.02 14.34 4.61
CA PHE A 98 0.56 13.03 4.14
C PHE A 98 -0.30 13.14 2.88
N VAL A 99 -1.26 14.06 2.88
CA VAL A 99 -2.14 14.30 1.73
C VAL A 99 -1.34 14.69 0.48
N ARG A 100 -0.34 15.56 0.63
CA ARG A 100 0.56 15.92 -0.49
C ARG A 100 1.38 14.74 -0.97
N GLN A 101 1.89 13.91 -0.05
CA GLN A 101 2.66 12.71 -0.39
C GLN A 101 1.80 11.72 -1.18
N TRP A 102 0.57 11.41 -0.72
CA TRP A 102 -0.33 10.49 -1.42
C TRP A 102 -0.78 11.03 -2.76
N ASN A 103 -1.09 12.33 -2.87
CA ASN A 103 -1.42 12.97 -4.14
C ASN A 103 -0.23 12.90 -5.11
N GLY A 104 0.98 13.24 -4.66
CA GLY A 104 2.20 13.12 -5.47
C GLY A 104 2.43 11.70 -5.96
N PHE A 105 2.30 10.71 -5.08
CA PHE A 105 2.41 9.30 -5.41
C PHE A 105 1.33 8.83 -6.40
N ALA A 106 0.08 9.23 -6.18
CA ALA A 106 -1.02 8.90 -7.07
C ALA A 106 -0.82 9.49 -8.48
N HIS A 107 -0.48 10.76 -8.59
CA HIS A 107 -0.22 11.40 -9.87
C HIS A 107 0.97 10.79 -10.61
N GLN A 108 2.03 10.40 -9.90
CA GLN A 108 3.20 9.75 -10.49
C GLN A 108 2.85 8.38 -11.10
N ILE A 109 2.08 7.55 -10.38
CA ILE A 109 1.61 6.27 -10.91
C ILE A 109 0.65 6.49 -12.07
N ALA A 110 -0.31 7.41 -11.93
CA ALA A 110 -1.29 7.71 -12.97
C ALA A 110 -0.60 8.14 -14.28
N ALA A 111 0.41 9.01 -14.20
CA ALA A 111 1.17 9.46 -15.37
C ALA A 111 1.89 8.31 -16.10
N ARG A 112 2.50 7.35 -15.37
CA ARG A 112 3.14 6.18 -15.96
C ARG A 112 2.17 5.26 -16.71
N HIS A 113 0.92 5.23 -16.28
CA HIS A 113 -0.12 4.40 -16.87
C HIS A 113 -1.08 5.18 -17.77
N GLU A 114 -0.70 6.40 -18.19
CA GLU A 114 -1.51 7.29 -19.04
C GLU A 114 -2.91 7.55 -18.48
N LYS A 115 -3.02 7.65 -17.16
CA LYS A 115 -4.28 7.87 -16.43
C LYS A 115 -4.30 9.26 -15.80
N LYS A 116 -5.50 9.74 -15.47
CA LYS A 116 -5.73 10.95 -14.68
C LYS A 116 -6.38 10.56 -13.36
N VAL A 117 -6.04 11.26 -12.28
CA VAL A 117 -6.55 10.94 -10.95
C VAL A 117 -6.77 12.19 -10.12
N ASP A 118 -7.85 12.19 -9.36
CA ASP A 118 -8.16 13.10 -8.27
C ASP A 118 -8.28 12.28 -6.98
N LEU A 119 -7.41 12.55 -6.01
CA LEU A 119 -7.44 11.89 -4.71
C LEU A 119 -7.91 12.88 -3.64
N VAL A 120 -8.97 12.51 -2.95
CA VAL A 120 -9.55 13.29 -1.84
C VAL A 120 -9.36 12.54 -0.54
N TYR A 121 -8.77 13.21 0.45
CA TYR A 121 -8.63 12.73 1.82
C TYR A 121 -9.54 13.50 2.77
N GLN A 122 -10.17 12.78 3.68
CA GLN A 122 -10.94 13.35 4.79
C GLN A 122 -10.72 12.51 6.05
N GLY A 123 -10.72 13.15 7.21
CA GLY A 123 -10.72 12.45 8.49
C GLY A 123 -9.56 12.82 9.40
N LEU A 124 -9.15 11.86 10.24
CA LEU A 124 -8.13 12.04 11.28
C LEU A 124 -6.78 12.43 10.70
N ASP A 125 -6.08 13.32 11.38
CA ASP A 125 -4.65 13.49 11.16
C ASP A 125 -3.89 12.24 11.62
N LEU A 126 -3.20 11.58 10.68
CA LEU A 126 -2.42 10.38 11.00
C LEU A 126 -1.28 10.63 11.99
N GLU A 127 -0.79 11.87 12.10
CA GLU A 127 0.23 12.21 13.09
C GLU A 127 -0.27 12.07 14.53
N THR A 128 -1.57 12.12 14.76
CA THR A 128 -2.17 11.89 16.08
C THR A 128 -2.16 10.42 16.50
N LEU A 129 -1.91 9.51 15.57
CA LEU A 129 -1.86 8.08 15.81
C LEU A 129 -0.47 7.64 16.28
N ALA A 130 -0.44 6.57 17.08
CA ALA A 130 0.82 5.94 17.49
C ALA A 130 1.65 5.53 16.24
N PRO A 131 2.98 5.75 16.24
CA PRO A 131 3.83 5.52 15.06
C PRO A 131 3.64 4.15 14.38
N PRO A 132 3.53 3.01 15.09
CA PRO A 132 3.34 1.72 14.44
C PRO A 132 2.02 1.62 13.65
N LEU A 133 0.95 2.24 14.16
CA LEU A 133 -0.36 2.26 13.51
C LEU A 133 -0.37 3.22 12.33
N ARG A 134 0.19 4.40 12.50
CA ARG A 134 0.37 5.40 11.44
C ARG A 134 1.15 4.84 10.26
N ASP A 135 2.31 4.22 10.51
CA ASP A 135 3.18 3.67 9.46
C ASP A 135 2.50 2.50 8.73
N ALA A 136 1.73 1.68 9.47
CA ALA A 136 0.94 0.62 8.88
C ALA A 136 -0.17 1.15 7.98
N LEU A 137 -0.93 2.16 8.43
CA LEU A 137 -1.96 2.81 7.62
C LEU A 137 -1.37 3.45 6.37
N ASN A 138 -0.26 4.17 6.48
CA ASN A 138 0.42 4.77 5.34
C ASN A 138 0.85 3.70 4.30
N THR A 139 1.38 2.57 4.75
CA THR A 139 1.75 1.45 3.88
C THR A 139 0.53 0.87 3.16
N VAL A 140 -0.57 0.65 3.88
CA VAL A 140 -1.83 0.12 3.33
C VAL A 140 -2.43 1.10 2.32
N ILE A 141 -2.46 2.40 2.63
CA ILE A 141 -2.96 3.46 1.75
C ILE A 141 -2.17 3.49 0.43
N ASN A 142 -0.85 3.52 0.50
CA ASN A 142 0.00 3.52 -0.69
C ASN A 142 -0.25 2.29 -1.56
N GLN A 143 -0.47 1.12 -0.95
CA GLN A 143 -0.79 -0.10 -1.69
C GLN A 143 -2.16 -0.04 -2.36
N PHE A 144 -3.18 0.52 -1.69
CA PHE A 144 -4.50 0.71 -2.29
C PHE A 144 -4.46 1.70 -3.45
N ILE A 145 -3.75 2.84 -3.31
CA ILE A 145 -3.54 3.80 -4.41
C ILE A 145 -2.88 3.11 -5.60
N ARG A 146 -1.82 2.35 -5.38
CA ARG A 146 -1.13 1.60 -6.43
C ARG A 146 -2.07 0.62 -7.11
N ASN A 147 -2.79 -0.21 -6.36
CA ASN A 147 -3.70 -1.20 -6.91
C ASN A 147 -4.83 -0.55 -7.72
N ALA A 148 -5.41 0.53 -7.23
CA ALA A 148 -6.42 1.28 -7.94
C ALA A 148 -5.89 1.79 -9.29
N LEU A 149 -4.73 2.45 -9.28
CA LEU A 149 -4.20 3.10 -10.48
C LEU A 149 -3.56 2.13 -11.47
N VAL A 150 -2.94 1.05 -11.01
CA VAL A 150 -2.34 0.05 -11.92
C VAL A 150 -3.41 -0.86 -12.52
N HIS A 151 -4.36 -1.34 -11.69
CA HIS A 151 -5.28 -2.40 -12.07
C HIS A 151 -6.75 -1.96 -12.15
N GLY A 152 -7.20 -1.09 -11.24
CA GLY A 152 -8.61 -0.74 -11.05
C GLY A 152 -9.12 0.30 -12.03
N VAL A 153 -8.41 1.38 -12.21
CA VAL A 153 -8.84 2.55 -12.98
C VAL A 153 -8.59 2.36 -14.48
N GLU A 154 -9.53 2.80 -15.30
CA GLU A 154 -9.43 2.81 -16.75
C GLU A 154 -8.65 4.04 -17.26
N THR A 155 -8.15 3.98 -18.51
CA THR A 155 -7.58 5.15 -19.19
C THR A 155 -8.66 6.23 -19.42
N PRO A 156 -8.30 7.52 -19.61
CA PRO A 156 -9.27 8.59 -19.85
C PRO A 156 -10.21 8.32 -21.04
N ALA A 157 -9.67 7.72 -22.10
CA ALA A 157 -10.46 7.34 -23.28
C ALA A 157 -11.50 6.25 -22.96
N GLU A 158 -11.09 5.19 -22.25
CA GLU A 158 -12.00 4.11 -21.81
C GLU A 158 -13.06 4.64 -20.85
N ARG A 159 -12.70 5.55 -19.93
CA ARG A 159 -13.61 6.19 -18.98
C ARG A 159 -14.69 7.00 -19.71
N LYS A 160 -14.28 7.81 -20.68
CA LYS A 160 -15.20 8.60 -21.51
C LYS A 160 -16.21 7.72 -22.26
N LEU A 161 -15.76 6.60 -22.82
CA LEU A 161 -16.65 5.62 -23.49
C LEU A 161 -17.69 5.02 -22.54
N ARG A 162 -17.40 4.99 -21.23
CA ARG A 162 -18.29 4.49 -20.17
C ARG A 162 -19.11 5.58 -19.49
N GLY A 163 -19.04 6.82 -19.98
CA GLY A 163 -19.73 7.96 -19.38
C GLY A 163 -19.18 8.42 -18.04
N LYS A 164 -17.93 8.04 -17.70
CA LYS A 164 -17.21 8.48 -16.50
C LYS A 164 -16.39 9.73 -16.76
N SER A 165 -16.04 10.46 -15.69
CA SER A 165 -15.04 11.56 -15.76
C SER A 165 -13.71 11.04 -16.27
N GLU A 166 -12.96 11.85 -17.04
CA GLU A 166 -11.62 11.47 -17.51
C GLU A 166 -10.64 11.20 -16.36
N ALA A 167 -10.72 11.99 -15.29
CA ALA A 167 -9.98 11.73 -14.07
C ALA A 167 -10.74 10.72 -13.20
N ALA A 168 -10.02 9.71 -12.71
CA ALA A 168 -10.55 8.77 -11.74
C ALA A 168 -10.62 9.43 -10.35
N HIS A 169 -11.67 9.12 -9.62
CA HIS A 169 -11.86 9.64 -8.27
C HIS A 169 -11.49 8.59 -7.22
N LEU A 170 -10.45 8.91 -6.42
CA LEU A 170 -10.04 8.12 -5.27
C LEU A 170 -10.48 8.84 -3.99
N SER A 171 -11.28 8.19 -3.18
CA SER A 171 -11.71 8.72 -1.87
C SER A 171 -11.03 7.94 -0.75
N LEU A 172 -10.39 8.65 0.15
CA LEU A 172 -9.70 8.13 1.31
C LEU A 172 -10.25 8.79 2.57
N TYR A 173 -10.75 7.99 3.49
CA TYR A 173 -11.30 8.45 4.74
C TYR A 173 -10.73 7.65 5.91
N VAL A 174 -10.28 8.33 6.98
CA VAL A 174 -9.81 7.70 8.21
C VAL A 174 -10.55 8.29 9.39
N SER A 175 -11.16 7.44 10.22
CA SER A 175 -11.96 7.88 11.36
C SER A 175 -11.69 7.06 12.61
N ASP A 176 -11.75 7.72 13.77
CA ASP A 176 -11.87 7.06 15.06
C ASP A 176 -13.33 6.59 15.23
N GLN A 177 -13.49 5.31 15.54
CA GLN A 177 -14.84 4.73 15.76
C GLN A 177 -15.36 4.95 17.19
N GLY A 178 -14.55 5.51 18.09
CA GLY A 178 -14.91 5.76 19.49
C GLY A 178 -14.90 4.51 20.38
N ASP A 179 -14.66 3.33 19.81
CA ASP A 179 -14.56 2.04 20.51
C ASP A 179 -13.10 1.56 20.70
N GLY A 180 -12.14 2.46 20.46
CA GLY A 180 -10.72 2.13 20.48
C GLY A 180 -10.20 1.53 19.19
N THR A 181 -10.97 1.62 18.10
CA THR A 181 -10.56 1.24 16.75
C THR A 181 -10.52 2.44 15.82
N VAL A 182 -9.63 2.39 14.81
CA VAL A 182 -9.62 3.30 13.67
C VAL A 182 -10.11 2.56 12.43
N GLU A 183 -10.96 3.21 11.64
CA GLU A 183 -11.38 2.71 10.34
C GLU A 183 -10.74 3.52 9.22
N LEU A 184 -10.10 2.81 8.28
CA LEU A 184 -9.67 3.32 6.99
C LEU A 184 -10.65 2.86 5.92
N SER A 185 -11.23 3.79 5.18
CA SER A 185 -12.08 3.57 4.02
C SER A 185 -11.39 4.12 2.78
N PHE A 186 -11.12 3.25 1.80
CA PHE A 186 -10.54 3.61 0.51
C PHE A 186 -11.45 3.14 -0.62
N ARG A 187 -11.85 4.05 -1.49
CA ARG A 187 -12.73 3.75 -2.62
C ARG A 187 -12.18 4.37 -3.90
N ASP A 188 -12.19 3.60 -4.98
CA ASP A 188 -11.99 4.07 -6.35
C ASP A 188 -13.26 3.90 -7.18
N ASP A 189 -13.42 4.72 -8.20
CA ASP A 189 -14.50 4.67 -9.19
C ASP A 189 -14.09 3.96 -10.49
N GLY A 190 -13.15 3.02 -10.38
CA GLY A 190 -12.59 2.25 -11.48
C GLY A 190 -13.55 1.20 -12.04
N ARG A 191 -12.98 0.16 -12.66
CA ARG A 191 -13.73 -0.94 -13.27
C ARG A 191 -14.27 -1.95 -12.27
N GLY A 192 -13.99 -1.79 -10.97
CA GLY A 192 -14.30 -2.77 -9.95
C GLY A 192 -13.59 -4.10 -10.17
N ILE A 193 -14.01 -5.11 -9.44
CA ILE A 193 -13.49 -6.48 -9.56
C ILE A 193 -14.46 -7.31 -10.41
N ASP A 194 -13.90 -8.03 -11.38
CA ASP A 194 -14.64 -8.96 -12.24
C ASP A 194 -14.40 -10.40 -11.73
N PRO A 195 -15.41 -11.05 -11.10
CA PRO A 195 -15.27 -12.40 -10.61
C PRO A 195 -14.94 -13.41 -11.70
N GLU A 196 -15.39 -13.18 -12.95
CA GLU A 196 -15.11 -14.09 -14.06
C GLU A 196 -13.62 -14.09 -14.42
N ARG A 197 -12.99 -12.92 -14.43
CA ARG A 197 -11.52 -12.83 -14.63
C ARG A 197 -10.75 -13.52 -13.52
N ILE A 198 -11.26 -13.47 -12.30
CA ILE A 198 -10.65 -14.21 -11.19
C ILE A 198 -10.82 -15.70 -11.39
N ARG A 199 -12.01 -16.16 -11.80
CA ARG A 199 -12.28 -17.57 -12.13
C ARG A 199 -11.31 -18.11 -13.18
N GLU A 200 -11.15 -17.38 -14.28
CA GLU A 200 -10.18 -17.73 -15.31
C GLU A 200 -8.74 -17.78 -14.78
N ALA A 201 -8.37 -16.80 -13.93
CA ALA A 201 -7.03 -16.73 -13.39
C ALA A 201 -6.70 -17.91 -12.44
N VAL A 202 -7.63 -18.34 -11.59
CA VAL A 202 -7.40 -19.47 -10.67
C VAL A 202 -7.30 -20.79 -11.40
N VAL A 203 -8.07 -20.99 -12.50
CA VAL A 203 -7.96 -22.17 -13.37
C VAL A 203 -6.63 -22.14 -14.13
N ARG A 204 -6.26 -21.02 -14.72
CA ARG A 204 -5.00 -20.86 -15.45
C ARG A 204 -3.78 -21.08 -14.54
N ALA A 205 -3.87 -20.69 -13.27
CA ALA A 205 -2.83 -20.90 -12.27
C ALA A 205 -2.79 -22.34 -11.74
N GLY A 206 -3.68 -23.24 -12.20
CA GLY A 206 -3.77 -24.63 -11.74
C GLY A 206 -4.19 -24.77 -10.28
N ARG A 207 -4.82 -23.76 -9.69
CA ARG A 207 -5.28 -23.78 -8.29
C ARG A 207 -6.62 -24.50 -8.12
N TYR A 208 -7.45 -24.44 -9.17
CA TYR A 208 -8.78 -25.05 -9.25
C TYR A 208 -8.97 -25.65 -10.63
N THR A 209 -9.71 -26.75 -10.71
CA THR A 209 -10.26 -27.23 -11.99
C THR A 209 -11.36 -26.28 -12.47
N ALA A 210 -11.74 -26.38 -13.75
CA ALA A 210 -12.83 -25.57 -14.30
C ALA A 210 -14.16 -25.81 -13.55
N GLU A 211 -14.43 -27.08 -13.17
CA GLU A 211 -15.64 -27.46 -12.45
C GLU A 211 -15.65 -26.89 -11.02
N GLU A 212 -14.53 -27.02 -10.30
CA GLU A 212 -14.39 -26.44 -8.95
C GLU A 212 -14.52 -24.90 -8.99
N ALA A 213 -13.88 -24.25 -9.95
CA ALA A 213 -13.95 -22.81 -10.12
C ALA A 213 -15.36 -22.34 -10.49
N ALA A 214 -16.13 -23.11 -11.28
CA ALA A 214 -17.51 -22.82 -11.62
C ALA A 214 -18.45 -22.89 -10.40
N ALA A 215 -18.14 -23.74 -9.43
CA ALA A 215 -18.91 -23.86 -8.19
C ALA A 215 -18.69 -22.70 -7.18
N LEU A 216 -17.65 -21.88 -7.39
CA LEU A 216 -17.35 -20.76 -6.51
C LEU A 216 -18.32 -19.60 -6.74
N SER A 217 -18.86 -19.05 -5.66
CA SER A 217 -19.67 -17.84 -5.70
C SER A 217 -18.83 -16.61 -6.06
N PRO A 218 -19.43 -15.54 -6.62
CA PRO A 218 -18.72 -14.28 -6.91
C PRO A 218 -18.00 -13.70 -5.70
N ARG A 219 -18.56 -13.87 -4.51
CA ARG A 219 -17.94 -13.42 -3.24
C ARG A 219 -16.68 -14.22 -2.92
N GLN A 220 -16.72 -15.54 -3.05
CA GLN A 220 -15.56 -16.39 -2.83
C GLN A 220 -14.44 -16.04 -3.80
N LEU A 221 -14.77 -15.87 -5.08
CA LEU A 221 -13.82 -15.43 -6.11
C LEU A 221 -13.19 -14.08 -5.74
N THR A 222 -14.01 -13.08 -5.35
CA THR A 222 -13.50 -11.76 -4.98
C THR A 222 -12.51 -11.84 -3.81
N LEU A 223 -12.72 -12.72 -2.84
CA LEU A 223 -11.81 -12.87 -1.69
C LEU A 223 -10.46 -13.49 -2.07
N MET A 224 -10.35 -14.17 -3.21
CA MET A 224 -9.08 -14.76 -3.69
C MET A 224 -8.01 -13.72 -4.05
N ILE A 225 -8.38 -12.46 -4.26
CA ILE A 225 -7.40 -11.37 -4.45
C ILE A 225 -6.44 -11.19 -3.26
N PHE A 226 -6.85 -11.70 -2.09
CA PHE A 226 -6.04 -11.68 -0.88
C PHE A 226 -5.19 -12.96 -0.68
N GLU A 227 -5.28 -13.92 -1.60
CA GLU A 227 -4.52 -15.16 -1.49
C GLU A 227 -3.06 -14.96 -1.91
N PRO A 228 -2.10 -15.62 -1.22
CA PRO A 228 -0.68 -15.47 -1.52
C PRO A 228 -0.36 -15.78 -2.98
N GLY A 229 0.36 -14.85 -3.63
CA GLY A 229 0.79 -15.00 -5.01
C GLY A 229 -0.35 -14.99 -6.04
N PHE A 230 -1.53 -14.49 -5.68
CA PHE A 230 -2.61 -14.30 -6.63
C PHE A 230 -2.38 -13.06 -7.49
N SER A 231 -2.46 -13.21 -8.80
CA SER A 231 -2.46 -12.11 -9.78
C SER A 231 -3.38 -12.49 -10.95
N THR A 232 -4.20 -11.56 -11.39
CA THR A 232 -5.02 -11.73 -12.60
C THR A 232 -4.25 -11.49 -13.90
N ARG A 233 -2.99 -11.04 -13.81
CA ARG A 233 -2.12 -10.81 -14.98
C ARG A 233 -1.28 -12.04 -15.29
N SER A 234 -1.06 -12.27 -16.60
CA SER A 234 -0.21 -13.34 -17.13
C SER A 234 1.28 -12.98 -17.17
N THR A 235 1.61 -11.70 -17.08
CA THR A 235 2.99 -11.19 -17.10
C THR A 235 3.28 -10.39 -15.82
N ALA A 236 4.46 -10.60 -15.24
CA ALA A 236 4.98 -9.74 -14.18
C ALA A 236 5.39 -8.41 -14.83
N ASP A 237 4.54 -7.39 -14.77
CA ASP A 237 4.97 -6.03 -15.09
C ASP A 237 6.03 -5.60 -14.08
N GLU A 238 7.09 -4.94 -14.56
CA GLU A 238 8.16 -4.40 -13.72
C GLU A 238 7.63 -3.40 -12.68
N ASP A 239 6.54 -2.69 -12.97
CA ASP A 239 5.85 -1.78 -12.05
C ASP A 239 4.91 -2.47 -11.04
N ALA A 240 4.41 -3.66 -11.38
CA ALA A 240 3.76 -4.56 -10.43
C ALA A 240 4.79 -5.33 -9.63
N GLY A 241 6.07 -4.97 -9.70
CA GLY A 241 7.23 -5.65 -9.17
C GLY A 241 6.86 -6.72 -8.17
N ARG A 242 7.43 -7.90 -8.02
CA ARG A 242 7.03 -8.96 -7.06
C ARG A 242 6.60 -8.32 -5.74
N GLY A 243 5.55 -7.49 -5.88
CA GLY A 243 5.13 -6.45 -4.97
C GLY A 243 4.42 -7.08 -3.81
N ILE A 244 4.37 -6.34 -2.77
CA ILE A 244 3.42 -6.52 -1.71
C ILE A 244 2.05 -6.50 -2.37
N GLY A 245 1.50 -7.69 -2.58
CA GLY A 245 0.15 -7.84 -3.06
C GLY A 245 -0.86 -7.52 -1.95
N LEU A 246 -2.12 -7.65 -2.26
CA LEU A 246 -3.17 -7.54 -1.25
C LEU A 246 -3.06 -8.63 -0.18
N ASP A 247 -2.36 -9.74 -0.46
CA ASP A 247 -1.99 -10.77 0.50
C ASP A 247 -1.13 -10.21 1.65
N ALA A 248 -0.11 -9.43 1.34
CA ALA A 248 0.73 -8.81 2.36
C ALA A 248 0.01 -7.68 3.11
N VAL A 249 -0.90 -6.94 2.45
CA VAL A 249 -1.79 -5.99 3.13
C VAL A 249 -2.65 -6.74 4.15
N ARG A 250 -3.29 -7.83 3.77
CA ARG A 250 -4.09 -8.67 4.68
C ARG A 250 -3.25 -9.20 5.84
N GLU A 251 -2.05 -9.72 5.56
CA GLU A 251 -1.14 -10.21 6.59
C GLU A 251 -0.75 -9.10 7.58
N GLN A 252 -0.43 -7.91 7.10
CA GLN A 252 -0.09 -6.76 7.95
C GLN A 252 -1.26 -6.34 8.84
N ILE A 253 -2.47 -6.22 8.26
CA ILE A 253 -3.69 -5.89 9.01
C ILE A 253 -3.97 -6.95 10.08
N THR A 254 -3.90 -8.24 9.73
CA THR A 254 -4.13 -9.35 10.65
C THR A 254 -3.10 -9.35 11.80
N ARG A 255 -1.83 -9.06 11.49
CA ARG A 255 -0.75 -8.97 12.50
C ARG A 255 -0.98 -7.86 13.52
N LEU A 256 -1.67 -6.80 13.11
CA LEU A 256 -2.08 -5.70 13.99
C LEU A 256 -3.40 -5.98 14.73
N GLY A 257 -4.00 -7.16 14.55
CA GLY A 257 -5.30 -7.50 15.15
C GLY A 257 -6.49 -6.87 14.44
N GLY A 258 -6.30 -6.37 13.23
CA GLY A 258 -7.34 -5.71 12.45
C GLY A 258 -8.09 -6.64 11.50
N ARG A 259 -9.04 -6.04 10.79
CA ARG A 259 -9.89 -6.73 9.79
C ARG A 259 -9.96 -5.90 8.51
N ILE A 260 -10.03 -6.58 7.37
CA ILE A 260 -10.25 -5.95 6.06
C ILE A 260 -11.52 -6.51 5.43
N ARG A 261 -12.32 -5.60 4.87
CA ARG A 261 -13.53 -5.92 4.10
C ARG A 261 -13.42 -5.29 2.72
N ILE A 262 -14.07 -5.91 1.74
CA ILE A 262 -14.14 -5.40 0.38
C ILE A 262 -15.58 -5.38 -0.11
N GLY A 263 -15.97 -4.28 -0.74
CA GLY A 263 -17.18 -4.13 -1.53
C GLY A 263 -16.81 -3.73 -2.95
N THR A 264 -17.44 -4.29 -3.95
CA THR A 264 -17.15 -3.95 -5.33
C THR A 264 -18.38 -4.14 -6.21
N THR A 265 -18.51 -3.29 -7.22
CA THR A 265 -19.46 -3.45 -8.32
C THR A 265 -18.69 -3.36 -9.63
N ARG A 266 -18.85 -4.40 -10.47
CA ARG A 266 -18.20 -4.44 -11.77
C ARG A 266 -18.59 -3.23 -12.64
N GLY A 267 -17.61 -2.52 -13.16
CA GLY A 267 -17.78 -1.32 -13.97
C GLY A 267 -17.92 -0.02 -13.17
N GLU A 268 -18.10 -0.07 -11.85
CA GLU A 268 -18.44 1.10 -11.04
C GLU A 268 -17.39 1.47 -9.99
N TYR A 269 -16.99 0.53 -9.11
CA TYR A 269 -16.08 0.84 -8.02
C TYR A 269 -15.45 -0.38 -7.37
N CYS A 270 -14.36 -0.13 -6.63
CA CYS A 270 -13.86 -1.00 -5.59
C CYS A 270 -13.72 -0.21 -4.28
N HIS A 271 -14.09 -0.83 -3.15
CA HIS A 271 -14.11 -0.19 -1.83
C HIS A 271 -13.50 -1.12 -0.78
N PHE A 272 -12.39 -0.73 -0.21
CA PHE A 272 -11.74 -1.42 0.91
C PHE A 272 -12.07 -0.69 2.22
N ARG A 273 -12.43 -1.46 3.25
CA ARG A 273 -12.54 -0.98 4.62
C ARG A 273 -11.61 -1.79 5.52
N VAL A 274 -10.79 -1.10 6.27
CA VAL A 274 -9.83 -1.67 7.20
C VAL A 274 -10.10 -1.14 8.59
N GLN A 275 -10.31 -2.02 9.55
CA GLN A 275 -10.44 -1.67 10.96
C GLN A 275 -9.20 -2.15 11.71
N LEU A 276 -8.58 -1.25 12.48
CA LEU A 276 -7.38 -1.53 13.26
C LEU A 276 -7.58 -1.04 14.71
N PRO A 277 -7.13 -1.81 15.72
CA PRO A 277 -7.15 -1.34 17.09
C PRO A 277 -6.14 -0.19 17.27
N MET A 278 -6.54 0.90 17.91
CA MET A 278 -5.66 2.02 18.24
C MET A 278 -4.62 1.67 19.31
N ARG A 279 -4.94 0.73 20.18
CA ARG A 279 -4.02 0.22 21.22
C ARG A 279 -3.75 -1.24 20.96
N LYS A 280 -2.47 -1.62 20.95
CA LYS A 280 -2.09 -3.02 21.04
C LYS A 280 -2.38 -3.46 22.48
N GLU A 281 -3.37 -4.30 22.71
CA GLU A 281 -3.53 -4.94 24.00
C GLU A 281 -2.25 -5.75 24.31
N PRO A 282 -1.57 -5.52 25.44
CA PRO A 282 -0.45 -6.35 25.82
C PRO A 282 -1.01 -7.73 26.20
N GLY A 283 -0.96 -8.71 25.30
CA GLY A 283 -1.28 -10.09 25.65
C GLY A 283 -2.23 -10.86 24.76
N ALA A 284 -2.76 -10.34 23.67
CA ALA A 284 -3.43 -11.18 22.69
C ALA A 284 -2.39 -12.14 22.08
N LYS A 285 -2.30 -13.36 22.64
CA LYS A 285 -1.64 -14.48 21.98
C LYS A 285 -2.26 -14.56 20.59
N ALA A 286 -1.40 -14.53 19.58
CA ALA A 286 -1.81 -14.84 18.22
C ALA A 286 -2.49 -16.23 18.27
N THR A 287 -3.81 -16.23 18.37
CA THR A 287 -4.59 -17.39 18.03
C THR A 287 -4.28 -17.62 16.56
N GLY A 288 -3.76 -18.80 16.26
CA GLY A 288 -3.36 -19.20 14.92
C GLY A 288 -4.44 -18.84 13.89
N PRO A 289 -4.12 -18.85 12.60
CA PRO A 289 -5.03 -18.43 11.56
C PRO A 289 -6.36 -19.15 11.77
N ALA A 290 -7.41 -18.37 12.04
CA ALA A 290 -8.76 -18.90 12.04
C ALA A 290 -8.98 -19.58 10.68
N PRO A 291 -9.51 -20.81 10.64
CA PRO A 291 -9.75 -21.47 9.38
C PRO A 291 -10.62 -20.56 8.51
N ALA A 292 -10.25 -20.44 7.25
CA ALA A 292 -10.83 -19.50 6.28
C ALA A 292 -12.38 -19.55 6.18
N ASN A 293 -13.00 -20.56 6.79
CA ASN A 293 -14.45 -20.76 6.81
C ASN A 293 -15.22 -20.01 7.92
N GLU A 294 -14.59 -19.57 9.01
CA GLU A 294 -15.34 -18.87 10.08
C GLU A 294 -15.53 -17.38 9.81
N ALA A 295 -14.58 -16.73 9.16
CA ALA A 295 -14.73 -15.32 8.74
C ALA A 295 -15.88 -15.13 7.72
N ILE A 296 -16.38 -16.21 7.12
CA ILE A 296 -17.47 -16.20 6.13
C ILE A 296 -18.86 -16.27 6.81
N ARG A 297 -18.95 -16.75 8.05
CA ARG A 297 -20.24 -16.97 8.74
C ARG A 297 -20.80 -15.77 9.49
N GLU A 298 -19.99 -14.80 9.89
CA GLU A 298 -20.44 -13.64 10.67
C GLU A 298 -20.86 -12.40 9.85
N ALA A 299 -20.86 -12.48 8.52
CA ALA A 299 -21.20 -11.37 7.64
C ALA A 299 -22.33 -11.72 6.64
N ALA A 300 -23.29 -12.58 7.06
CA ALA A 300 -24.56 -12.81 6.37
C ALA A 300 -25.59 -11.77 6.76
#